data_2eb0a0bfb74bc6ba9ff5dbe9ca494c70
#
_entry.id   2eb0a0bfb74bc6ba9ff5dbe9ca494c70
#
_cell.length_a   1.000
_cell.length_b   1.000
_cell.length_c   1.000
_cell.angle_alpha   90.00
_cell.angle_beta   90.00
_cell.angle_gamma   90.00
#
_symmetry.space_group_name_H-M   'P 1'
#
loop_
_entity.id
_entity.type
_entity.pdbx_description
1 polymer ?
#
loop_
_entity_poly.entity_id
_entity_poly.type
_entity_poly.pdbx_seq_one_letter_code
_entity_poly.pdbx_strand_id
1 'polypeptide(L)'
;MIWRASSTEIMPPTLLEVAVLGERDRFPRVESLQPGLNNSAAHESYAPHMSSTSEITQQVKDSSQWIKPLQDEIARVVVGQRYLVDGLLLGLLTNGHILLEGVPGLAKTLTVKTLASCIHTGFQRIQFTPDLLPADLIGTLIYNPRTGEFTTRQGPLFSNLILADEINRAPAKVQSALLEAMQERQVTIGDTTYKLADPFLVLATQNPLEQEGTYQLPEAQLDRFTLKLKVGYPSKGEERKILDLMGTSEPKLDVMRILEPSEILRARQLVNEIYVDDRVKDYIVDVVFATREPAMYKLQLEGMIRYGASPRATIALTLAARAHAFMNGRGYVTPQDVKSIGPDVLRHRIIVSYEAEAEEMTSEQIIEKIFAGLPVP
;
A
#
# COMPACT_ATOMS: atom_id res chain seq x y z
N MET A 1 20.78 21.10 -59.75
CA MET A 1 22.05 21.44 -59.11
C MET A 1 22.30 20.40 -58.03
N ILE A 2 23.36 19.66 -58.21
CA ILE A 2 23.78 18.48 -57.49
C ILE A 2 24.53 18.94 -56.23
N TRP A 3 24.21 18.37 -55.04
CA TRP A 3 25.17 18.25 -53.97
C TRP A 3 25.10 16.86 -53.35
N ARG A 4 26.29 16.24 -53.33
CA ARG A 4 26.59 14.85 -52.95
C ARG A 4 26.64 14.66 -51.45
N ALA A 5 26.33 13.45 -51.06
CA ALA A 5 26.56 12.81 -49.79
C ALA A 5 28.02 12.86 -49.32
N SER A 6 28.23 12.85 -48.01
CA SER A 6 29.38 12.22 -47.35
C SER A 6 28.91 11.45 -46.14
N SER A 7 29.01 10.13 -46.30
CA SER A 7 28.88 9.11 -45.24
C SER A 7 30.07 9.21 -44.29
N THR A 8 29.80 9.27 -43.02
CA THR A 8 30.78 8.95 -41.94
C THR A 8 30.22 7.80 -41.13
N GLU A 9 30.83 6.64 -41.35
CA GLU A 9 30.68 5.44 -40.53
C GLU A 9 31.20 5.75 -39.14
N ILE A 10 30.40 5.45 -38.13
CA ILE A 10 30.82 5.39 -36.73
C ILE A 10 30.89 3.91 -36.34
N MET A 11 32.10 3.40 -36.18
CA MET A 11 32.40 2.09 -35.61
C MET A 11 31.93 1.98 -34.14
N PRO A 12 31.51 0.78 -33.69
CA PRO A 12 31.25 0.55 -32.28
C PRO A 12 32.55 0.35 -31.49
N PRO A 13 32.61 0.75 -30.19
CA PRO A 13 33.79 0.54 -29.37
C PRO A 13 33.92 -0.92 -28.94
N THR A 14 35.11 -1.45 -29.13
CA THR A 14 35.66 -2.74 -28.74
C THR A 14 35.65 -2.93 -27.22
N LEU A 15 35.35 -4.17 -26.82
CA LEU A 15 35.57 -4.74 -25.51
C LEU A 15 36.95 -4.42 -24.93
N LEU A 16 36.99 -3.83 -23.73
CA LEU A 16 38.20 -3.73 -22.95
C LEU A 16 38.15 -4.83 -21.88
N GLU A 17 39.10 -5.75 -21.98
CA GLU A 17 39.46 -6.73 -20.98
C GLU A 17 39.86 -6.05 -19.66
N VAL A 18 39.17 -6.41 -18.56
CA VAL A 18 39.64 -6.07 -17.21
C VAL A 18 40.49 -7.24 -16.71
N ALA A 19 41.79 -6.99 -16.70
CA ALA A 19 42.76 -7.90 -16.12
C ALA A 19 42.59 -8.00 -14.60
N VAL A 20 42.53 -9.23 -14.13
CA VAL A 20 42.61 -9.61 -12.72
C VAL A 20 44.06 -9.43 -12.27
N LEU A 21 44.34 -8.46 -11.42
CA LEU A 21 45.56 -8.38 -10.61
C LEU A 21 45.21 -8.78 -9.18
N GLY A 22 45.76 -9.92 -8.78
CA GLY A 22 45.73 -10.36 -7.40
C GLY A 22 46.77 -9.60 -6.58
N GLU A 23 46.37 -9.07 -5.45
CA GLU A 23 47.27 -8.74 -4.35
C GLU A 23 46.77 -9.47 -3.09
N ARG A 24 47.59 -10.46 -2.71
CA ARG A 24 47.58 -11.04 -1.36
C ARG A 24 48.41 -10.12 -0.44
N ASP A 25 48.07 -10.23 0.85
CA ASP A 25 48.77 -9.83 2.04
C ASP A 25 48.38 -8.47 2.65
N ARG A 26 47.63 -8.62 3.77
CA ARG A 26 47.96 -8.12 5.12
C ARG A 26 46.77 -8.18 6.08
N PHE A 27 46.59 -9.33 6.73
CA PHE A 27 45.95 -9.33 8.04
C PHE A 27 47.01 -9.65 9.10
N PRO A 28 47.09 -8.91 10.20
CA PRO A 28 48.01 -9.23 11.30
C PRO A 28 47.50 -10.46 12.06
N ARG A 29 48.46 -11.39 12.34
CA ARG A 29 48.26 -12.56 13.21
C ARG A 29 47.87 -12.07 14.61
N VAL A 30 46.77 -12.56 15.12
CA VAL A 30 46.43 -12.51 16.53
C VAL A 30 47.14 -13.66 17.24
N GLU A 31 48.05 -13.29 18.14
CA GLU A 31 48.77 -14.21 19.02
C GLU A 31 47.79 -14.89 19.99
N SER A 32 48.08 -16.18 20.20
CA SER A 32 47.40 -17.07 21.14
C SER A 32 47.57 -16.56 22.58
N LEU A 33 46.48 -16.21 23.26
CA LEU A 33 46.45 -16.04 24.71
C LEU A 33 45.84 -17.32 25.34
N GLN A 34 46.56 -17.81 26.32
CA GLN A 34 46.26 -19.03 27.08
C GLN A 34 44.99 -18.93 27.96
N PRO A 35 44.38 -20.04 28.31
CA PRO A 35 43.13 -20.09 29.09
C PRO A 35 43.40 -19.98 30.58
N GLY A 36 42.79 -19.04 31.23
CA GLY A 36 42.76 -18.96 32.70
C GLY A 36 42.07 -17.69 33.16
N LEU A 37 40.80 -17.81 33.50
CA LEU A 37 40.17 -17.29 34.71
C LEU A 37 38.62 -17.44 34.58
N ASN A 38 38.09 -18.23 35.50
CA ASN A 38 36.66 -18.36 35.78
C ASN A 38 36.03 -16.99 35.94
N ASN A 39 35.04 -16.69 35.10
CA ASN A 39 34.06 -15.66 35.37
C ASN A 39 32.67 -16.26 35.03
N SER A 40 32.06 -16.84 36.07
CA SER A 40 30.62 -17.11 36.07
C SER A 40 29.90 -15.77 36.29
N ALA A 41 29.73 -15.03 35.24
CA ALA A 41 28.81 -13.88 35.18
C ALA A 41 27.78 -14.17 34.09
N ALA A 42 26.58 -14.33 34.55
CA ALA A 42 25.31 -14.46 33.84
C ALA A 42 25.34 -14.08 32.35
N HIS A 43 25.32 -15.08 31.48
CA HIS A 43 24.64 -14.95 30.18
C HIS A 43 23.14 -14.88 30.50
N GLU A 44 22.63 -13.70 30.80
CA GLU A 44 21.23 -13.42 30.58
C GLU A 44 21.00 -13.54 29.07
N SER A 45 20.52 -14.71 28.67
CA SER A 45 20.01 -14.94 27.35
C SER A 45 18.83 -13.98 27.15
N TYR A 46 19.02 -12.98 26.33
CA TYR A 46 17.96 -12.18 25.71
C TYR A 46 17.19 -13.10 24.75
N ALA A 47 16.43 -14.03 25.30
CA ALA A 47 15.37 -14.70 24.57
C ALA A 47 14.22 -13.67 24.51
N PRO A 48 13.78 -13.21 23.34
CA PRO A 48 12.57 -12.42 23.27
C PRO A 48 11.46 -13.28 23.88
N HIS A 49 10.75 -12.75 24.88
CA HIS A 49 9.53 -13.34 25.38
C HIS A 49 8.56 -13.49 24.21
N MET A 50 8.53 -14.64 23.58
CA MET A 50 7.48 -15.00 22.62
C MET A 50 6.21 -15.21 23.46
N SER A 51 5.36 -14.19 23.52
CA SER A 51 4.02 -14.30 24.08
C SER A 51 3.33 -15.50 23.45
N SER A 52 2.66 -16.31 24.25
CA SER A 52 1.95 -17.47 23.70
C SER A 52 0.87 -17.01 22.72
N THR A 53 0.55 -17.83 21.70
CA THR A 53 -0.49 -17.50 20.72
C THR A 53 -1.83 -17.18 21.37
N SER A 54 -2.09 -17.77 22.57
CA SER A 54 -3.30 -17.48 23.36
C SER A 54 -3.26 -16.08 23.97
N GLU A 55 -2.12 -15.64 24.48
CA GLU A 55 -1.94 -14.28 25.03
C GLU A 55 -2.09 -13.22 23.94
N ILE A 56 -1.44 -13.41 22.79
CA ILE A 56 -1.59 -12.52 21.63
C ILE A 56 -3.06 -12.48 21.20
N THR A 57 -3.74 -13.63 21.14
CA THR A 57 -5.16 -13.68 20.78
C THR A 57 -6.04 -12.90 21.75
N GLN A 58 -5.75 -12.96 23.05
CA GLN A 58 -6.50 -12.19 24.05
C GLN A 58 -6.26 -10.69 23.88
N GLN A 59 -5.00 -10.27 23.72
CA GLN A 59 -4.63 -8.87 23.45
C GLN A 59 -5.28 -8.33 22.17
N VAL A 60 -5.32 -9.15 21.10
CA VAL A 60 -5.99 -8.78 19.85
C VAL A 60 -7.48 -8.63 20.06
N LYS A 61 -8.16 -9.53 20.78
CA LYS A 61 -9.58 -9.41 21.09
C LYS A 61 -9.88 -8.13 21.85
N ASP A 62 -9.08 -7.78 22.84
CA ASP A 62 -9.29 -6.59 23.65
C ASP A 62 -9.02 -5.32 22.84
N SER A 63 -7.95 -5.30 22.01
CA SER A 63 -7.56 -4.16 21.20
C SER A 63 -8.41 -3.96 19.94
N SER A 64 -9.13 -4.98 19.46
CA SER A 64 -9.94 -4.90 18.24
C SER A 64 -11.41 -4.54 18.47
N GLN A 65 -11.84 -4.37 19.73
CA GLN A 65 -13.24 -4.13 20.10
C GLN A 65 -13.84 -2.87 19.45
N TRP A 66 -13.02 -1.90 19.10
CA TRP A 66 -13.46 -0.67 18.45
C TRP A 66 -13.83 -0.84 16.97
N ILE A 67 -13.42 -1.95 16.32
CA ILE A 67 -13.63 -2.14 14.86
C ILE A 67 -15.11 -2.20 14.53
N LYS A 68 -15.87 -3.06 15.21
CA LYS A 68 -17.30 -3.20 14.94
C LYS A 68 -18.09 -1.91 15.22
N PRO A 69 -17.93 -1.23 16.38
CA PRO A 69 -18.54 0.08 16.63
C PRO A 69 -18.18 1.14 15.57
N LEU A 70 -16.91 1.18 15.11
CA LEU A 70 -16.47 2.09 14.07
C LEU A 70 -17.17 1.82 12.73
N GLN A 71 -17.24 0.56 12.32
CA GLN A 71 -17.92 0.16 11.10
C GLN A 71 -19.43 0.45 11.16
N ASP A 72 -20.06 0.22 12.30
CA ASP A 72 -21.48 0.50 12.50
C ASP A 72 -21.78 2.01 12.50
N GLU A 73 -20.89 2.82 13.10
CA GLU A 73 -21.03 4.27 13.07
C GLU A 73 -20.85 4.82 11.64
N ILE A 74 -19.86 4.34 10.88
CA ILE A 74 -19.69 4.73 9.49
C ILE A 74 -20.92 4.31 8.65
N ALA A 75 -21.48 3.14 8.90
CA ALA A 75 -22.65 2.63 8.19
C ALA A 75 -23.94 3.44 8.42
N ARG A 76 -23.99 4.30 9.43
CA ARG A 76 -25.09 5.26 9.64
C ARG A 76 -25.16 6.32 8.54
N VAL A 77 -24.00 6.65 7.96
CA VAL A 77 -23.85 7.71 6.94
C VAL A 77 -23.51 7.14 5.57
N VAL A 78 -22.74 6.07 5.53
CA VAL A 78 -22.23 5.46 4.28
C VAL A 78 -22.89 4.11 4.08
N VAL A 79 -23.78 4.04 3.09
CA VAL A 79 -24.53 2.82 2.76
C VAL A 79 -23.79 2.00 1.70
N GLY A 80 -23.72 0.68 1.88
CA GLY A 80 -23.25 -0.26 0.85
C GLY A 80 -21.74 -0.29 0.60
N GLN A 81 -20.92 0.44 1.38
CA GLN A 81 -19.48 0.56 1.15
C GLN A 81 -18.63 -0.19 2.20
N ARG A 82 -19.17 -1.30 2.74
CA ARG A 82 -18.47 -2.08 3.76
C ARG A 82 -17.08 -2.52 3.30
N TYR A 83 -16.98 -3.02 2.08
CA TYR A 83 -15.71 -3.44 1.48
C TYR A 83 -14.67 -2.30 1.42
N LEU A 84 -15.10 -1.09 1.04
CA LEU A 84 -14.21 0.07 1.04
C LEU A 84 -13.76 0.44 2.46
N VAL A 85 -14.67 0.42 3.43
CA VAL A 85 -14.36 0.71 4.84
C VAL A 85 -13.36 -0.31 5.39
N ASP A 86 -13.57 -1.59 5.14
CA ASP A 86 -12.67 -2.67 5.56
C ASP A 86 -11.28 -2.52 4.91
N GLY A 87 -11.22 -2.17 3.63
CA GLY A 87 -9.97 -1.85 2.93
C GLY A 87 -9.23 -0.65 3.53
N LEU A 88 -9.96 0.42 3.90
CA LEU A 88 -9.37 1.59 4.57
C LEU A 88 -8.79 1.21 5.94
N LEU A 89 -9.48 0.38 6.71
CA LEU A 89 -8.98 -0.14 7.99
C LEU A 89 -7.74 -1.01 7.80
N LEU A 90 -7.72 -1.90 6.80
CA LEU A 90 -6.53 -2.66 6.42
C LEU A 90 -5.37 -1.74 6.08
N GLY A 91 -5.60 -0.69 5.26
CA GLY A 91 -4.58 0.30 4.93
C GLY A 91 -4.02 1.02 6.17
N LEU A 92 -4.88 1.42 7.10
CA LEU A 92 -4.47 2.05 8.37
C LEU A 92 -3.65 1.09 9.24
N LEU A 93 -4.09 -0.16 9.39
CA LEU A 93 -3.45 -1.17 10.23
C LEU A 93 -2.11 -1.67 9.66
N THR A 94 -1.98 -1.75 8.33
CA THR A 94 -0.74 -2.14 7.64
C THR A 94 0.24 -1.00 7.44
N ASN A 95 -0.12 0.24 7.84
CA ASN A 95 0.61 1.45 7.50
C ASN A 95 0.83 1.60 5.98
N GLY A 96 -0.10 1.09 5.17
CA GLY A 96 -0.05 1.06 3.72
C GLY A 96 -0.91 2.14 3.08
N HIS A 97 -0.85 2.24 1.75
CA HIS A 97 -1.67 3.14 0.95
C HIS A 97 -2.56 2.33 0.01
N ILE A 98 -3.64 2.93 -0.45
CA ILE A 98 -4.69 2.25 -1.19
C ILE A 98 -4.90 2.92 -2.54
N LEU A 99 -4.96 2.11 -3.58
CA LEU A 99 -5.45 2.52 -4.89
C LEU A 99 -6.91 2.09 -5.01
N LEU A 100 -7.78 2.98 -5.43
CA LEU A 100 -9.19 2.71 -5.61
C LEU A 100 -9.55 2.86 -7.09
N GLU A 101 -10.02 1.80 -7.68
CA GLU A 101 -10.63 1.81 -9.00
C GLU A 101 -12.16 1.79 -8.86
N GLY A 102 -12.82 2.72 -9.50
CA GLY A 102 -14.28 2.79 -9.47
C GLY A 102 -14.82 4.06 -10.10
N VAL A 103 -16.02 3.95 -10.65
CA VAL A 103 -16.72 5.05 -11.30
C VAL A 103 -16.98 6.23 -10.34
N PRO A 104 -17.18 7.45 -10.84
CA PRO A 104 -17.55 8.58 -10.00
C PRO A 104 -18.93 8.36 -9.34
N GLY A 105 -19.19 9.09 -8.25
CA GLY A 105 -20.50 9.03 -7.57
C GLY A 105 -20.66 7.92 -6.53
N LEU A 106 -19.64 7.11 -6.23
CA LEU A 106 -19.71 5.99 -5.27
C LEU A 106 -19.37 6.37 -3.82
N ALA A 107 -19.67 7.59 -3.40
CA ALA A 107 -19.47 8.10 -2.04
C ALA A 107 -18.02 7.97 -1.49
N LYS A 108 -17.00 7.86 -2.35
CA LYS A 108 -15.58 7.71 -1.94
C LYS A 108 -15.16 8.80 -0.97
N THR A 109 -15.39 10.06 -1.32
CA THR A 109 -15.06 11.22 -0.49
C THR A 109 -15.80 11.19 0.85
N LEU A 110 -17.10 10.85 0.82
CA LEU A 110 -17.91 10.74 2.02
C LEU A 110 -17.37 9.67 2.96
N THR A 111 -17.02 8.49 2.43
CA THR A 111 -16.48 7.37 3.22
C THR A 111 -15.18 7.75 3.95
N VAL A 112 -14.21 8.35 3.23
CA VAL A 112 -12.93 8.72 3.85
C VAL A 112 -13.10 9.85 4.86
N LYS A 113 -13.94 10.86 4.54
CA LYS A 113 -14.26 11.96 5.46
C LYS A 113 -14.95 11.46 6.73
N THR A 114 -15.92 10.56 6.59
CA THR A 114 -16.63 9.95 7.73
C THR A 114 -15.67 9.14 8.61
N LEU A 115 -14.84 8.32 8.01
CA LEU A 115 -13.78 7.58 8.74
C LEU A 115 -12.86 8.54 9.50
N ALA A 116 -12.37 9.60 8.85
CA ALA A 116 -11.49 10.59 9.48
C ALA A 116 -12.16 11.25 10.71
N SER A 117 -13.46 11.57 10.60
CA SER A 117 -14.22 12.12 11.71
C SER A 117 -14.37 11.12 12.87
N CYS A 118 -14.66 9.86 12.57
CA CYS A 118 -14.79 8.81 13.58
C CYS A 118 -13.48 8.51 14.33
N ILE A 119 -12.31 8.67 13.69
CA ILE A 119 -10.99 8.44 14.29
C ILE A 119 -10.27 9.73 14.69
N HIS A 120 -10.95 10.85 14.67
CA HIS A 120 -10.43 12.17 15.05
C HIS A 120 -9.11 12.54 14.37
N THR A 121 -9.06 12.44 13.07
CA THR A 121 -7.89 12.76 12.23
C THR A 121 -8.19 13.84 11.21
N GLY A 122 -7.13 14.51 10.75
CA GLY A 122 -7.23 15.44 9.62
C GLY A 122 -7.58 14.69 8.32
N PHE A 123 -8.45 15.28 7.51
CA PHE A 123 -8.81 14.81 6.18
C PHE A 123 -8.59 15.91 5.15
N GLN A 124 -7.99 15.56 4.02
CA GLN A 124 -7.85 16.45 2.87
C GLN A 124 -8.17 15.72 1.57
N ARG A 125 -9.00 16.35 0.73
CA ARG A 125 -9.23 15.92 -0.65
C ARG A 125 -8.37 16.77 -1.58
N ILE A 126 -7.66 16.12 -2.48
CA ILE A 126 -6.86 16.75 -3.53
C ILE A 126 -7.41 16.25 -4.87
N GLN A 127 -7.96 17.14 -5.67
CA GLN A 127 -8.37 16.83 -7.04
C GLN A 127 -7.16 16.96 -7.95
N PHE A 128 -6.77 15.89 -8.62
CA PHE A 128 -5.65 15.90 -9.54
C PHE A 128 -6.11 16.44 -10.91
N THR A 129 -5.36 17.40 -11.43
CA THR A 129 -5.63 18.09 -12.70
C THR A 129 -4.34 18.26 -13.50
N PRO A 130 -4.41 18.48 -14.83
CA PRO A 130 -3.22 18.62 -15.65
C PRO A 130 -2.32 19.82 -15.33
N ASP A 131 -2.86 20.84 -14.68
CA ASP A 131 -2.16 22.08 -14.29
C ASP A 131 -1.59 22.05 -12.88
N LEU A 132 -1.84 20.97 -12.10
CA LEU A 132 -1.34 20.81 -10.74
C LEU A 132 0.20 20.75 -10.73
N LEU A 133 0.82 21.41 -9.74
CA LEU A 133 2.27 21.39 -9.51
C LEU A 133 2.63 20.60 -8.24
N PRO A 134 3.84 20.03 -8.14
CA PRO A 134 4.30 19.39 -6.91
C PRO A 134 4.19 20.27 -5.66
N ALA A 135 4.47 21.58 -5.80
CA ALA A 135 4.35 22.55 -4.71
C ALA A 135 2.92 22.70 -4.16
N ASP A 136 1.89 22.43 -4.98
CA ASP A 136 0.49 22.45 -4.54
C ASP A 136 0.18 21.30 -3.58
N LEU A 137 0.95 20.20 -3.66
CA LEU A 137 0.83 19.05 -2.76
C LEU A 137 1.66 19.21 -1.50
N ILE A 138 2.96 19.51 -1.65
CA ILE A 138 3.93 19.53 -0.55
C ILE A 138 3.97 20.87 0.18
N GLY A 139 3.65 21.96 -0.51
CA GLY A 139 3.79 23.32 0.00
C GLY A 139 4.99 24.06 -0.58
N THR A 140 5.18 25.30 -0.14
CA THR A 140 6.21 26.20 -0.69
C THR A 140 6.73 27.18 0.36
N LEU A 141 7.86 27.81 0.05
CA LEU A 141 8.35 28.96 0.80
C LEU A 141 7.70 30.25 0.28
N ILE A 142 7.19 31.06 1.19
CA ILE A 142 6.60 32.37 0.89
C ILE A 142 7.53 33.44 1.42
N TYR A 143 8.00 34.32 0.54
CA TYR A 143 8.78 35.49 0.94
C TYR A 143 7.89 36.56 1.55
N ASN A 144 8.23 37.02 2.76
CA ASN A 144 7.58 38.14 3.40
C ASN A 144 8.38 39.43 3.15
N PRO A 145 7.92 40.35 2.30
CA PRO A 145 8.67 41.56 1.96
C PRO A 145 8.81 42.55 3.12
N ARG A 146 8.00 42.40 4.19
CA ARG A 146 8.10 43.29 5.38
C ARG A 146 9.21 42.86 6.34
N THR A 147 9.42 41.55 6.50
CA THR A 147 10.43 41.00 7.42
C THR A 147 11.72 40.59 6.70
N GLY A 148 11.69 40.46 5.37
CA GLY A 148 12.81 39.93 4.58
C GLY A 148 13.01 38.41 4.72
N GLU A 149 12.08 37.71 5.37
CA GLU A 149 12.20 36.31 5.71
C GLU A 149 11.32 35.41 4.83
N PHE A 150 11.73 34.15 4.69
CA PHE A 150 10.90 33.11 4.08
C PHE A 150 10.12 32.35 5.15
N THR A 151 8.82 32.20 4.96
CA THR A 151 7.96 31.36 5.80
C THR A 151 7.47 30.14 5.03
N THR A 152 7.48 28.97 5.67
CA THR A 152 6.96 27.75 5.05
C THR A 152 5.44 27.72 5.10
N ARG A 153 4.81 27.56 3.95
CA ARG A 153 3.40 27.21 3.82
C ARG A 153 3.30 25.74 3.48
N GLN A 154 2.82 24.94 4.43
CA GLN A 154 2.59 23.51 4.25
C GLN A 154 1.43 23.25 3.28
N GLY A 155 1.58 22.23 2.44
CA GLY A 155 0.54 21.78 1.51
C GLY A 155 -0.43 20.77 2.14
N PRO A 156 -1.42 20.28 1.35
CA PRO A 156 -2.45 19.37 1.82
C PRO A 156 -1.93 18.01 2.29
N LEU A 157 -0.70 17.59 1.90
CA LEU A 157 -0.11 16.32 2.33
C LEU A 157 0.18 16.23 3.84
N PHE A 158 0.14 17.34 4.55
CA PHE A 158 0.35 17.37 6.01
C PHE A 158 -0.88 16.92 6.81
N SER A 159 -1.92 16.41 6.14
CA SER A 159 -3.09 15.80 6.79
C SER A 159 -2.90 14.29 6.98
N ASN A 160 -3.67 13.68 7.88
CA ASN A 160 -3.57 12.24 8.17
C ASN A 160 -4.16 11.37 7.04
N LEU A 161 -5.36 11.70 6.58
CA LEU A 161 -6.06 10.97 5.53
C LEU A 161 -6.16 11.85 4.29
N ILE A 162 -5.58 11.38 3.21
CA ILE A 162 -5.57 12.07 1.93
C ILE A 162 -6.40 11.28 0.92
N LEU A 163 -7.37 11.93 0.32
CA LEU A 163 -8.03 11.43 -0.89
C LEU A 163 -7.39 12.13 -2.11
N ALA A 164 -6.51 11.43 -2.81
CA ALA A 164 -5.92 11.86 -4.06
C ALA A 164 -6.84 11.43 -5.21
N ASP A 165 -7.76 12.33 -5.60
CA ASP A 165 -8.82 12.01 -6.54
C ASP A 165 -8.35 12.17 -7.97
N GLU A 166 -8.55 11.14 -8.81
CA GLU A 166 -8.16 11.08 -10.23
C GLU A 166 -6.65 11.30 -10.46
N ILE A 167 -5.82 10.53 -9.71
CA ILE A 167 -4.35 10.67 -9.74
C ILE A 167 -3.75 10.61 -11.14
N ASN A 168 -4.38 9.86 -12.05
CA ASN A 168 -3.96 9.71 -13.45
C ASN A 168 -4.21 10.96 -14.32
N ARG A 169 -4.86 12.01 -13.83
CA ARG A 169 -5.03 13.28 -14.55
C ARG A 169 -3.86 14.25 -14.40
N ALA A 170 -3.05 14.10 -13.38
CA ALA A 170 -1.91 14.99 -13.18
C ALA A 170 -0.64 14.49 -13.86
N PRO A 171 0.28 15.41 -14.24
CA PRO A 171 1.56 15.06 -14.83
C PRO A 171 2.41 14.16 -13.94
N ALA A 172 3.30 13.37 -14.56
CA ALA A 172 4.15 12.39 -13.85
C ALA A 172 4.98 12.99 -12.70
N LYS A 173 5.37 14.28 -12.78
CA LYS A 173 6.11 14.97 -11.70
C LYS A 173 5.26 15.09 -10.43
N VAL A 174 3.98 15.38 -10.57
CA VAL A 174 3.03 15.51 -9.44
C VAL A 174 2.74 14.15 -8.82
N GLN A 175 2.49 13.15 -9.68
CA GLN A 175 2.32 11.76 -9.24
C GLN A 175 3.56 11.28 -8.45
N SER A 176 4.78 11.56 -8.97
CA SER A 176 6.03 11.19 -8.30
C SER A 176 6.19 11.85 -6.94
N ALA A 177 5.83 13.13 -6.79
CA ALA A 177 5.89 13.83 -5.52
C ALA A 177 4.96 13.21 -4.46
N LEU A 178 3.72 12.82 -4.85
CA LEU A 178 2.82 12.11 -3.96
C LEU A 178 3.39 10.75 -3.56
N LEU A 179 3.87 9.96 -4.54
CA LEU A 179 4.39 8.61 -4.31
C LEU A 179 5.67 8.60 -3.49
N GLU A 180 6.51 9.64 -3.59
CA GLU A 180 7.67 9.85 -2.73
C GLU A 180 7.23 10.14 -1.30
N ALA A 181 6.31 11.09 -1.10
CA ALA A 181 5.76 11.40 0.22
C ALA A 181 5.09 10.17 0.88
N MET A 182 4.41 9.31 0.10
CA MET A 182 3.84 8.06 0.57
C MET A 182 4.91 7.08 1.09
N GLN A 183 6.04 6.97 0.37
CA GLN A 183 7.10 6.02 0.68
C GLN A 183 7.95 6.52 1.84
N GLU A 184 8.40 7.78 1.79
CA GLU A 184 9.36 8.34 2.72
C GLU A 184 8.71 8.89 4.01
N ARG A 185 7.38 9.06 4.02
CA ARG A 185 6.63 9.64 5.16
C ARG A 185 7.14 11.03 5.58
N GLN A 186 7.74 11.72 4.65
CA GLN A 186 8.30 13.08 4.83
C GLN A 186 8.29 13.82 3.51
N VAL A 187 8.36 15.15 3.59
CA VAL A 187 8.48 16.03 2.43
C VAL A 187 9.54 17.10 2.70
N THR A 188 10.26 17.55 1.68
CA THR A 188 11.24 18.61 1.78
C THR A 188 10.71 19.88 1.12
N ILE A 189 10.72 21.00 1.87
CA ILE A 189 10.33 22.32 1.40
C ILE A 189 11.50 23.28 1.60
N GLY A 190 12.09 23.77 0.50
CA GLY A 190 13.37 24.46 0.56
C GLY A 190 14.45 23.53 1.10
N ASP A 191 15.14 23.97 2.15
CA ASP A 191 16.24 23.23 2.80
C ASP A 191 15.77 22.41 4.03
N THR A 192 14.46 22.36 4.30
CA THR A 192 13.93 21.71 5.51
C THR A 192 13.07 20.51 5.17
N THR A 193 13.36 19.38 5.82
CA THR A 193 12.56 18.15 5.72
C THR A 193 11.59 18.05 6.88
N TYR A 194 10.32 17.86 6.56
CA TYR A 194 9.20 17.75 7.50
C TYR A 194 8.65 16.34 7.48
N LYS A 195 8.46 15.73 8.65
CA LYS A 195 7.74 14.45 8.77
C LYS A 195 6.24 14.69 8.59
N LEU A 196 5.59 13.75 7.91
CA LEU A 196 4.14 13.75 7.77
C LEU A 196 3.47 13.21 9.05
N ALA A 197 2.17 13.45 9.17
CA ALA A 197 1.38 12.98 10.31
C ALA A 197 1.38 11.44 10.41
N ASP A 198 1.21 10.89 11.61
CA ASP A 198 0.98 9.46 11.81
C ASP A 198 -0.28 9.27 12.67
N PRO A 199 -1.27 8.49 12.21
CA PRO A 199 -1.31 7.71 10.97
C PRO A 199 -1.38 8.59 9.72
N PHE A 200 -0.75 8.12 8.61
CA PHE A 200 -0.81 8.75 7.30
C PHE A 200 -1.30 7.73 6.27
N LEU A 201 -2.45 7.98 5.67
CA LEU A 201 -3.04 7.11 4.65
C LEU A 201 -3.40 7.94 3.42
N VAL A 202 -2.91 7.52 2.27
CA VAL A 202 -3.35 8.02 0.97
C VAL A 202 -4.28 6.99 0.34
N LEU A 203 -5.49 7.43 -0.01
CA LEU A 203 -6.40 6.76 -0.92
C LEU A 203 -6.33 7.48 -2.25
N ALA A 204 -5.65 6.90 -3.24
CA ALA A 204 -5.61 7.42 -4.60
C ALA A 204 -6.73 6.79 -5.43
N THR A 205 -7.43 7.60 -6.25
CA THR A 205 -8.47 7.06 -7.13
C THR A 205 -8.04 7.12 -8.59
N GLN A 206 -8.49 6.11 -9.35
CA GLN A 206 -8.42 6.10 -10.80
C GLN A 206 -9.82 5.90 -11.37
N ASN A 207 -10.14 6.66 -12.41
CA ASN A 207 -11.36 6.46 -13.17
C ASN A 207 -11.04 5.58 -14.39
N PRO A 208 -11.59 4.37 -14.47
CA PRO A 208 -11.29 3.46 -15.58
C PRO A 208 -11.95 3.88 -16.91
N LEU A 209 -12.97 4.75 -16.86
CA LEU A 209 -13.74 5.17 -18.03
C LEU A 209 -13.07 6.31 -18.81
N GLU A 210 -12.28 7.14 -18.14
CA GLU A 210 -11.63 8.29 -18.74
C GLU A 210 -10.20 7.93 -19.15
N GLN A 211 -9.98 7.76 -20.45
CA GLN A 211 -8.66 7.48 -21.04
C GLN A 211 -8.02 8.72 -21.69
N GLU A 212 -8.82 9.66 -22.19
CA GLU A 212 -8.30 10.88 -22.82
C GLU A 212 -7.72 11.85 -21.78
N GLY A 213 -6.54 12.39 -22.07
CA GLY A 213 -5.87 13.36 -21.19
C GLY A 213 -5.35 12.77 -19.89
N THR A 214 -5.14 11.45 -19.81
CA THR A 214 -4.63 10.77 -18.61
C THR A 214 -3.17 10.34 -18.76
N TYR A 215 -2.44 10.40 -17.66
CA TYR A 215 -1.07 9.91 -17.50
C TYR A 215 -1.10 8.63 -16.67
N GLN A 216 -1.01 7.49 -17.33
CA GLN A 216 -1.03 6.20 -16.64
C GLN A 216 0.14 6.10 -15.65
N LEU A 217 -0.16 5.55 -14.46
CA LEU A 217 0.88 5.24 -13.49
C LEU A 217 1.71 4.05 -13.98
N PRO A 218 3.04 4.17 -14.06
CA PRO A 218 3.90 3.03 -14.33
C PRO A 218 3.70 1.91 -13.30
N GLU A 219 3.88 0.66 -13.72
CA GLU A 219 3.69 -0.55 -12.90
C GLU A 219 4.52 -0.50 -11.60
N ALA A 220 5.78 -0.04 -11.68
CA ALA A 220 6.65 0.13 -10.52
C ALA A 220 6.10 1.16 -9.49
N GLN A 221 5.25 2.08 -9.94
CA GLN A 221 4.57 3.05 -9.07
C GLN A 221 3.29 2.46 -8.48
N LEU A 222 2.56 1.64 -9.22
CA LEU A 222 1.39 0.90 -8.72
C LEU A 222 1.77 -0.05 -7.59
N ASP A 223 2.94 -0.69 -7.65
CA ASP A 223 3.45 -1.61 -6.62
C ASP A 223 3.71 -0.95 -5.24
N ARG A 224 3.69 0.40 -5.17
CA ARG A 224 3.78 1.15 -3.91
C ARG A 224 2.48 1.15 -3.11
N PHE A 225 1.35 0.90 -3.76
CA PHE A 225 0.07 0.74 -3.06
C PHE A 225 -0.02 -0.67 -2.46
N THR A 226 -0.39 -0.75 -1.19
CA THR A 226 -0.55 -2.04 -0.51
C THR A 226 -1.73 -2.81 -1.05
N LEU A 227 -2.85 -2.12 -1.28
CA LEU A 227 -4.10 -2.68 -1.76
C LEU A 227 -4.59 -1.90 -2.99
N LYS A 228 -5.20 -2.62 -3.94
CA LYS A 228 -6.04 -2.04 -4.98
C LYS A 228 -7.46 -2.56 -4.80
N LEU A 229 -8.37 -1.65 -4.46
CA LEU A 229 -9.78 -1.97 -4.26
C LEU A 229 -10.58 -1.65 -5.53
N LYS A 230 -11.53 -2.50 -5.89
CA LYS A 230 -12.51 -2.26 -6.96
C LYS A 230 -13.87 -2.04 -6.34
N VAL A 231 -14.43 -0.85 -6.53
CA VAL A 231 -15.74 -0.49 -5.99
C VAL A 231 -16.75 -0.38 -7.12
N GLY A 232 -17.78 -1.19 -7.04
CA GLY A 232 -18.91 -1.18 -7.96
C GLY A 232 -20.10 -0.36 -7.47
N TYR A 233 -21.16 -0.33 -8.29
CA TYR A 233 -22.40 0.31 -7.91
C TYR A 233 -23.07 -0.41 -6.73
N PRO A 234 -23.82 0.34 -5.88
CA PRO A 234 -24.61 -0.25 -4.83
C PRO A 234 -25.73 -1.12 -5.41
N SER A 235 -26.20 -2.08 -4.63
CA SER A 235 -27.37 -2.85 -4.95
C SER A 235 -28.65 -1.99 -4.94
N LYS A 236 -29.72 -2.42 -5.61
CA LYS A 236 -31.01 -1.71 -5.61
C LYS A 236 -31.54 -1.42 -4.19
N GLY A 237 -31.30 -2.33 -3.25
CA GLY A 237 -31.71 -2.16 -1.84
C GLY A 237 -30.90 -1.10 -1.11
N GLU A 238 -29.60 -1.00 -1.44
CA GLU A 238 -28.70 0.02 -0.91
C GLU A 238 -29.01 1.39 -1.52
N GLU A 239 -29.29 1.47 -2.83
CA GLU A 239 -29.71 2.73 -3.47
C GLU A 239 -30.99 3.28 -2.83
N ARG A 240 -31.94 2.41 -2.48
CA ARG A 240 -33.16 2.84 -1.77
C ARG A 240 -32.83 3.44 -0.41
N LYS A 241 -31.91 2.84 0.34
CA LYS A 241 -31.44 3.39 1.63
C LYS A 241 -30.70 4.70 1.44
N ILE A 242 -29.87 4.82 0.39
CA ILE A 242 -29.17 6.06 0.04
C ILE A 242 -30.20 7.17 -0.23
N LEU A 243 -31.27 6.88 -1.00
CA LEU A 243 -32.31 7.83 -1.28
C LEU A 243 -33.03 8.29 0.01
N ASP A 244 -33.35 7.36 0.92
CA ASP A 244 -34.02 7.68 2.17
C ASP A 244 -33.14 8.52 3.10
N LEU A 245 -31.80 8.32 3.06
CA LEU A 245 -30.84 9.04 3.91
C LEU A 245 -30.42 10.38 3.32
N MET A 246 -30.21 10.46 1.99
CA MET A 246 -29.59 11.59 1.29
C MET A 246 -30.59 12.40 0.47
N GLY A 247 -31.84 11.97 0.33
CA GLY A 247 -32.86 12.61 -0.51
C GLY A 247 -33.43 13.91 0.05
N THR A 248 -32.68 14.62 0.89
CA THR A 248 -33.01 15.91 1.48
C THR A 248 -31.98 16.97 1.10
N SER A 249 -32.33 18.26 1.14
CA SER A 249 -31.40 19.33 0.87
C SER A 249 -30.27 19.45 1.89
N GLU A 250 -30.49 18.96 3.10
CA GLU A 250 -29.55 19.02 4.24
C GLU A 250 -29.49 17.66 4.96
N PRO A 251 -28.83 16.64 4.38
CA PRO A 251 -28.70 15.33 5.02
C PRO A 251 -27.82 15.45 6.28
N LYS A 252 -28.24 14.78 7.36
CA LYS A 252 -27.46 14.72 8.59
C LYS A 252 -26.34 13.70 8.44
N LEU A 253 -25.10 14.18 8.37
CA LEU A 253 -23.89 13.39 8.16
C LEU A 253 -22.99 13.34 9.41
N ASP A 254 -23.51 13.76 10.55
CA ASP A 254 -22.76 13.77 11.80
C ASP A 254 -22.53 12.37 12.32
N VAL A 255 -21.28 12.09 12.69
CA VAL A 255 -20.85 10.84 13.27
C VAL A 255 -20.14 11.07 14.60
N MET A 256 -20.24 10.08 15.48
CA MET A 256 -19.53 10.09 16.75
C MET A 256 -18.06 9.71 16.55
N ARG A 257 -17.22 10.33 17.37
CA ARG A 257 -15.83 9.90 17.52
C ARG A 257 -15.80 8.57 18.27
N ILE A 258 -15.16 7.56 17.67
CA ILE A 258 -15.08 6.21 18.22
C ILE A 258 -13.73 5.93 18.87
N LEU A 259 -12.63 6.42 18.25
CA LEU A 259 -11.28 6.19 18.77
C LEU A 259 -10.32 7.34 18.44
N GLU A 260 -9.19 7.33 19.14
CA GLU A 260 -8.08 8.23 18.91
C GLU A 260 -7.06 7.67 17.91
N PRO A 261 -6.33 8.51 17.20
CA PRO A 261 -5.23 8.09 16.31
C PRO A 261 -4.20 7.19 17.00
N SER A 262 -3.91 7.44 18.28
CA SER A 262 -2.97 6.65 19.08
C SER A 262 -3.38 5.18 19.25
N GLU A 263 -4.68 4.87 19.18
CA GLU A 263 -5.17 3.49 19.27
C GLU A 263 -4.88 2.72 17.98
N ILE A 264 -4.93 3.38 16.81
CA ILE A 264 -4.50 2.79 15.55
C ILE A 264 -3.00 2.46 15.59
N LEU A 265 -2.18 3.34 16.15
CA LEU A 265 -0.73 3.11 16.26
C LEU A 265 -0.43 1.93 17.19
N ARG A 266 -1.15 1.80 18.31
CA ARG A 266 -1.06 0.62 19.19
C ARG A 266 -1.52 -0.66 18.49
N ALA A 267 -2.63 -0.59 17.76
CA ALA A 267 -3.12 -1.71 16.99
C ALA A 267 -2.11 -2.18 15.92
N ARG A 268 -1.40 -1.26 15.23
CA ARG A 268 -0.32 -1.61 14.29
C ARG A 268 0.81 -2.40 14.95
N GLN A 269 1.22 -2.01 16.16
CA GLN A 269 2.25 -2.75 16.90
C GLN A 269 1.78 -4.19 17.16
N LEU A 270 0.56 -4.36 17.65
CA LEU A 270 -0.01 -5.68 17.90
C LEU A 270 -0.23 -6.50 16.62
N VAL A 271 -0.61 -5.87 15.49
CA VAL A 271 -0.69 -6.54 14.18
C VAL A 271 0.66 -7.14 13.79
N ASN A 272 1.78 -6.48 14.09
CA ASN A 272 3.11 -7.01 13.79
C ASN A 272 3.48 -8.24 14.62
N GLU A 273 2.87 -8.40 15.81
CA GLU A 273 3.09 -9.54 16.72
C GLU A 273 2.20 -10.75 16.41
N ILE A 274 1.17 -10.59 15.56
CA ILE A 274 0.28 -11.68 15.16
C ILE A 274 1.08 -12.80 14.51
N TYR A 275 0.88 -14.01 15.05
CA TYR A 275 1.60 -15.20 14.64
C TYR A 275 1.25 -15.62 13.21
N VAL A 276 2.28 -15.98 12.44
CA VAL A 276 2.15 -16.59 11.11
C VAL A 276 2.93 -17.89 11.12
N ASP A 277 2.24 -19.02 10.99
CA ASP A 277 2.84 -20.34 10.89
C ASP A 277 3.76 -20.43 9.64
N ASP A 278 4.86 -21.17 9.73
CA ASP A 278 5.82 -21.27 8.64
C ASP A 278 5.17 -21.86 7.37
N ARG A 279 4.23 -22.80 7.50
CA ARG A 279 3.47 -23.34 6.36
C ARG A 279 2.61 -22.27 5.68
N VAL A 280 2.07 -21.31 6.46
CA VAL A 280 1.32 -20.18 5.89
C VAL A 280 2.26 -19.19 5.22
N LYS A 281 3.48 -19.00 5.75
CA LYS A 281 4.52 -18.18 5.08
C LYS A 281 4.93 -18.82 3.75
N ASP A 282 5.17 -20.13 3.75
CA ASP A 282 5.49 -20.88 2.52
C ASP A 282 4.35 -20.76 1.51
N TYR A 283 3.10 -20.91 1.95
CA TYR A 283 1.93 -20.73 1.09
C TYR A 283 1.84 -19.31 0.48
N ILE A 284 2.13 -18.26 1.26
CA ILE A 284 2.18 -16.88 0.75
C ILE A 284 3.29 -16.75 -0.31
N VAL A 285 4.46 -17.34 -0.08
CA VAL A 285 5.57 -17.36 -1.05
C VAL A 285 5.16 -18.09 -2.31
N ASP A 286 4.55 -19.26 -2.18
CA ASP A 286 4.06 -20.07 -3.31
C ASP A 286 3.03 -19.31 -4.14
N VAL A 287 2.07 -18.63 -3.51
CA VAL A 287 1.08 -17.78 -4.20
C VAL A 287 1.77 -16.71 -5.05
N VAL A 288 2.75 -16.01 -4.49
CA VAL A 288 3.46 -14.96 -5.22
C VAL A 288 4.38 -15.55 -6.28
N PHE A 289 5.06 -16.68 -5.98
CA PHE A 289 5.94 -17.34 -6.92
C PHE A 289 5.20 -17.93 -8.11
N ALA A 290 4.00 -18.47 -7.89
CA ALA A 290 3.11 -18.97 -8.94
C ALA A 290 2.69 -17.90 -9.96
N THR A 291 2.72 -16.61 -9.59
CA THR A 291 2.50 -15.51 -10.54
C THR A 291 3.67 -15.33 -11.52
N ARG A 292 4.88 -15.83 -11.19
CA ARG A 292 6.10 -15.70 -12.01
C ARG A 292 6.41 -16.98 -12.76
N GLU A 293 6.21 -18.11 -12.09
CA GLU A 293 6.57 -19.45 -12.59
C GLU A 293 5.36 -20.42 -12.46
N PRO A 294 4.24 -20.16 -13.17
CA PRO A 294 3.02 -20.96 -13.03
C PRO A 294 3.23 -22.44 -13.41
N ALA A 295 4.16 -22.72 -14.33
CA ALA A 295 4.50 -24.08 -14.75
C ALA A 295 5.01 -24.96 -13.61
N MET A 296 5.75 -24.40 -12.64
CA MET A 296 6.24 -25.15 -11.48
C MET A 296 5.10 -25.72 -10.62
N TYR A 297 3.96 -25.05 -10.62
CA TYR A 297 2.76 -25.45 -9.88
C TYR A 297 1.72 -26.15 -10.75
N LYS A 298 2.06 -26.48 -11.99
CA LYS A 298 1.15 -27.13 -12.98
C LYS A 298 -0.15 -26.37 -13.19
N LEU A 299 -0.10 -25.06 -13.05
CA LEU A 299 -1.22 -24.17 -13.35
C LEU A 299 -1.28 -23.96 -14.87
N GLN A 300 -2.48 -24.03 -15.44
CA GLN A 300 -2.69 -23.76 -16.87
C GLN A 300 -2.72 -22.24 -17.12
N LEU A 301 -1.57 -21.60 -16.89
CA LEU A 301 -1.38 -20.14 -16.99
C LEU A 301 -0.14 -19.75 -17.80
N GLU A 302 0.50 -20.73 -18.48
CA GLU A 302 1.66 -20.47 -19.34
C GLU A 302 1.28 -19.50 -20.46
N GLY A 303 2.08 -18.45 -20.61
CA GLY A 303 1.85 -17.41 -21.60
C GLY A 303 0.76 -16.37 -21.19
N MET A 304 0.00 -16.58 -20.11
CA MET A 304 -1.07 -15.67 -19.69
C MET A 304 -0.59 -14.49 -18.84
N ILE A 305 0.59 -14.61 -18.23
CA ILE A 305 1.16 -13.60 -17.36
C ILE A 305 2.40 -13.01 -18.02
N ARG A 306 2.37 -11.70 -18.31
CA ARG A 306 3.51 -10.96 -18.84
C ARG A 306 4.53 -10.64 -17.75
N TYR A 307 4.03 -10.14 -16.61
CA TYR A 307 4.84 -9.85 -15.41
C TYR A 307 4.10 -10.31 -14.17
N GLY A 308 4.74 -11.15 -13.37
CA GLY A 308 4.25 -11.58 -12.07
C GLY A 308 4.59 -10.59 -10.96
N ALA A 309 4.02 -10.83 -9.78
CA ALA A 309 4.15 -9.95 -8.63
C ALA A 309 5.58 -9.96 -8.05
N SER A 310 6.05 -8.81 -7.57
CA SER A 310 7.36 -8.61 -6.94
C SER A 310 7.40 -9.18 -5.52
N PRO A 311 8.59 -9.30 -4.87
CA PRO A 311 8.68 -9.64 -3.44
C PRO A 311 7.93 -8.69 -2.50
N ARG A 312 7.63 -7.45 -2.93
CA ARG A 312 6.75 -6.55 -2.19
C ARG A 312 5.35 -7.13 -1.99
N ALA A 313 4.87 -7.92 -2.94
CA ALA A 313 3.59 -8.62 -2.80
C ALA A 313 3.59 -9.62 -1.64
N THR A 314 4.69 -10.38 -1.44
CA THR A 314 4.85 -11.30 -0.32
C THR A 314 4.74 -10.57 1.02
N ILE A 315 5.42 -9.41 1.13
CA ILE A 315 5.36 -8.55 2.33
C ILE A 315 3.96 -8.00 2.52
N ALA A 316 3.34 -7.46 1.45
CA ALA A 316 1.99 -6.89 1.49
C ALA A 316 0.93 -7.94 1.88
N LEU A 317 1.00 -9.15 1.32
CA LEU A 317 0.12 -10.27 1.69
C LEU A 317 0.27 -10.64 3.17
N THR A 318 1.49 -10.73 3.67
CA THR A 318 1.75 -11.06 5.08
C THR A 318 1.17 -10.00 6.02
N LEU A 319 1.45 -8.71 5.75
CA LEU A 319 0.95 -7.61 6.57
C LEU A 319 -0.57 -7.50 6.50
N ALA A 320 -1.16 -7.60 5.30
CA ALA A 320 -2.61 -7.54 5.13
C ALA A 320 -3.32 -8.75 5.76
N ALA A 321 -2.75 -9.96 5.69
CA ALA A 321 -3.29 -11.14 6.36
C ALA A 321 -3.27 -11.00 7.89
N ARG A 322 -2.19 -10.45 8.47
CA ARG A 322 -2.14 -10.12 9.89
C ARG A 322 -3.20 -9.09 10.28
N ALA A 323 -3.31 -8.00 9.51
CA ALA A 323 -4.33 -6.99 9.76
C ALA A 323 -5.75 -7.54 9.63
N HIS A 324 -6.00 -8.44 8.65
CA HIS A 324 -7.28 -9.12 8.49
C HIS A 324 -7.56 -10.06 9.68
N ALA A 325 -6.57 -10.80 10.19
CA ALA A 325 -6.70 -11.61 11.40
C ALA A 325 -7.01 -10.73 12.63
N PHE A 326 -6.35 -9.58 12.78
CA PHE A 326 -6.64 -8.59 13.82
C PHE A 326 -8.09 -8.12 13.77
N MET A 327 -8.57 -7.73 12.58
CA MET A 327 -9.95 -7.27 12.39
C MET A 327 -10.98 -8.34 12.75
N ASN A 328 -10.59 -9.62 12.70
CA ASN A 328 -11.40 -10.77 13.10
C ASN A 328 -11.14 -11.25 14.53
N GLY A 329 -10.41 -10.48 15.34
CA GLY A 329 -10.14 -10.80 16.76
C GLY A 329 -9.25 -12.02 16.96
N ARG A 330 -8.35 -12.35 16.03
CA ARG A 330 -7.45 -13.52 16.07
C ARG A 330 -5.99 -13.11 16.16
N GLY A 331 -5.24 -13.75 17.05
CA GLY A 331 -3.79 -13.56 17.21
C GLY A 331 -2.94 -14.42 16.28
N TYR A 332 -3.52 -15.02 15.26
CA TYR A 332 -2.84 -15.85 14.27
C TYR A 332 -3.49 -15.73 12.88
N VAL A 333 -2.68 -15.90 11.85
CA VAL A 333 -3.09 -15.89 10.45
C VAL A 333 -3.50 -17.27 10.00
N THR A 334 -4.58 -17.35 9.21
CA THR A 334 -5.05 -18.56 8.53
C THR A 334 -4.87 -18.44 7.02
N PRO A 335 -4.80 -19.55 6.26
CA PRO A 335 -4.79 -19.50 4.80
C PRO A 335 -6.01 -18.76 4.22
N GLN A 336 -7.16 -18.79 4.92
CA GLN A 336 -8.35 -18.05 4.51
C GLN A 336 -8.15 -16.53 4.56
N ASP A 337 -7.34 -16.02 5.51
CA ASP A 337 -7.01 -14.61 5.54
C ASP A 337 -6.26 -14.21 4.27
N VAL A 338 -5.28 -15.02 3.88
CA VAL A 338 -4.49 -14.80 2.64
C VAL A 338 -5.39 -14.81 1.40
N LYS A 339 -6.33 -15.78 1.32
CA LYS A 339 -7.29 -15.87 0.20
C LYS A 339 -8.23 -14.66 0.16
N SER A 340 -8.70 -14.20 1.32
CA SER A 340 -9.66 -13.10 1.41
C SER A 340 -9.08 -11.77 0.91
N ILE A 341 -7.80 -11.48 1.22
CA ILE A 341 -7.15 -10.23 0.85
C ILE A 341 -6.29 -10.35 -0.42
N GLY A 342 -6.06 -11.57 -0.89
CA GLY A 342 -5.19 -11.85 -2.03
C GLY A 342 -5.54 -11.08 -3.30
N PRO A 343 -6.82 -11.04 -3.74
CA PRO A 343 -7.21 -10.27 -4.91
C PRO A 343 -6.87 -8.78 -4.79
N ASP A 344 -7.06 -8.17 -3.62
CA ASP A 344 -6.80 -6.75 -3.40
C ASP A 344 -5.30 -6.41 -3.38
N VAL A 345 -4.47 -7.37 -2.93
CA VAL A 345 -3.01 -7.21 -2.94
C VAL A 345 -2.40 -7.49 -4.31
N LEU A 346 -2.93 -8.46 -5.06
CA LEU A 346 -2.28 -8.99 -6.26
C LEU A 346 -2.77 -8.38 -7.58
N ARG A 347 -4.04 -7.92 -7.67
CA ARG A 347 -4.63 -7.51 -8.95
C ARG A 347 -3.89 -6.42 -9.71
N HIS A 348 -3.18 -5.53 -9.03
CA HIS A 348 -2.39 -4.46 -9.63
C HIS A 348 -0.91 -4.81 -9.78
N ARG A 349 -0.52 -6.03 -9.42
CA ARG A 349 0.84 -6.54 -9.45
C ARG A 349 1.04 -7.65 -10.49
N ILE A 350 -0.08 -8.17 -11.01
CA ILE A 350 -0.07 -9.17 -12.08
C ILE A 350 -0.48 -8.47 -13.38
N ILE A 351 0.43 -8.47 -14.34
CA ILE A 351 0.20 -7.90 -15.65
C ILE A 351 -0.06 -9.02 -16.62
N VAL A 352 -1.24 -9.02 -17.18
CA VAL A 352 -1.66 -10.02 -18.15
C VAL A 352 -0.91 -9.86 -19.48
N SER A 353 -0.78 -10.94 -20.24
CA SER A 353 -0.19 -10.91 -21.58
C SER A 353 -1.24 -10.47 -22.62
N TYR A 354 -0.80 -10.20 -23.83
CA TYR A 354 -1.72 -9.91 -24.96
C TYR A 354 -2.58 -11.12 -25.31
N GLU A 355 -2.06 -12.34 -25.12
CA GLU A 355 -2.82 -13.58 -25.30
C GLU A 355 -3.94 -13.70 -24.29
N ALA A 356 -3.67 -13.36 -23.02
CA ALA A 356 -4.67 -13.36 -21.97
C ALA A 356 -5.74 -12.27 -22.22
N GLU A 357 -5.34 -11.07 -22.68
CA GLU A 357 -6.28 -10.01 -23.07
C GLU A 357 -7.19 -10.45 -24.23
N ALA A 358 -6.64 -11.15 -25.23
CA ALA A 358 -7.41 -11.67 -26.35
C ALA A 358 -8.43 -12.75 -25.92
N GLU A 359 -8.15 -13.48 -24.85
CA GLU A 359 -9.04 -14.46 -24.24
C GLU A 359 -9.96 -13.84 -23.15
N GLU A 360 -9.98 -12.51 -23.04
CA GLU A 360 -10.74 -11.77 -22.00
C GLU A 360 -10.40 -12.21 -20.57
N MET A 361 -9.19 -12.76 -20.35
CA MET A 361 -8.74 -13.21 -19.05
C MET A 361 -8.21 -12.03 -18.22
N THR A 362 -8.81 -11.81 -17.06
CA THR A 362 -8.43 -10.74 -16.14
C THR A 362 -7.40 -11.18 -15.10
N SER A 363 -6.71 -10.23 -14.47
CA SER A 363 -5.81 -10.52 -13.36
C SER A 363 -6.52 -11.22 -12.19
N GLU A 364 -7.80 -10.89 -11.94
CA GLU A 364 -8.61 -11.56 -10.93
C GLU A 364 -8.83 -13.04 -11.23
N GLN A 365 -9.15 -13.38 -12.48
CA GLN A 365 -9.33 -14.79 -12.88
C GLN A 365 -8.03 -15.58 -12.78
N ILE A 366 -6.88 -14.94 -13.08
CA ILE A 366 -5.56 -15.54 -12.86
C ILE A 366 -5.34 -15.82 -11.37
N ILE A 367 -5.64 -14.84 -10.50
CA ILE A 367 -5.51 -14.98 -9.04
C ILE A 367 -6.41 -16.12 -8.54
N GLU A 368 -7.65 -16.21 -9.01
CA GLU A 368 -8.56 -17.29 -8.65
C GLU A 368 -8.02 -18.66 -9.04
N LYS A 369 -7.47 -18.81 -10.25
CA LYS A 369 -6.83 -20.05 -10.70
C LYS A 369 -5.61 -20.42 -9.84
N ILE A 370 -4.78 -19.45 -9.44
CA ILE A 370 -3.65 -19.67 -8.55
C ILE A 370 -4.14 -20.19 -7.18
N PHE A 371 -5.10 -19.51 -6.56
CA PHE A 371 -5.65 -19.93 -5.26
C PHE A 371 -6.39 -21.27 -5.30
N ALA A 372 -6.98 -21.63 -6.44
CA ALA A 372 -7.64 -22.92 -6.63
C ALA A 372 -6.65 -24.06 -6.86
N GLY A 373 -5.54 -23.80 -7.52
CA GLY A 373 -4.54 -24.81 -7.90
C GLY A 373 -3.47 -25.09 -6.85
N LEU A 374 -3.22 -24.16 -5.92
CA LEU A 374 -2.22 -24.34 -4.87
C LEU A 374 -2.78 -25.12 -3.67
N PRO A 375 -2.02 -26.09 -3.12
CA PRO A 375 -2.41 -26.80 -1.91
C PRO A 375 -2.48 -25.84 -0.73
N VAL A 376 -3.53 -25.97 0.06
CA VAL A 376 -3.74 -25.16 1.28
C VAL A 376 -3.13 -25.90 2.46
N PRO A 377 -2.26 -25.26 3.27
CA PRO A 377 -1.61 -25.89 4.42
C PRO A 377 -2.57 -26.21 5.56
#